data_809d714792502c8f87e191aae9140425
#
_entry.id   809d714792502c8f87e191aae9140425
#
_cell.length_a   1.000
_cell.length_b   1.000
_cell.length_c   1.000
_cell.angle_alpha   90.00
_cell.angle_beta   90.00
_cell.angle_gamma   90.00
#
_symmetry.space_group_name_H-M   'P 1'
#
loop_
_entity.id
_entity.type
_entity.pdbx_description
1 polymer ?
#
loop_
_entity_poly.entity_id
_entity_poly.type
_entity_poly.pdbx_seq_one_letter_code
_entity_poly.pdbx_strand_id
1 'polypeptide(L)'
;MRQWLLLLWLLSAPAVQAQDAVRLGIFGTVEQINPLVVAGASIDVPDTVPVISPLGVGQTLEQGDTVAISATLNDGALKAVRLLQIYAVAGPVSSVSGDTAVVMGSNVHLPPGTDLRQGRWVAVSGLWSGETVITTKLRVLKDQGFGQLTGVVDPLSLRLGASGLGDVQVPAGGFGEGVWILTGTPRDAGLQVRLMSQGLFGGAVDMALWQGHASAPVASQTYMIHGTGILGTARDAEMPAPGALVERCAVKGRALRTPPEGLEAAFAVLGCAR
;
A
#
# COMPACT_ATOMS: atom_id res chain seq x y z
N MET A 1 12.31 -46.23 54.90
CA MET A 1 12.59 -45.97 53.46
C MET A 1 11.34 -46.05 52.63
N ARG A 2 10.48 -45.05 52.66
CA ARG A 2 9.19 -45.10 51.91
C ARG A 2 8.49 -43.73 51.84
N GLN A 3 9.18 -42.69 51.38
CA GLN A 3 8.58 -41.30 51.23
C GLN A 3 9.21 -40.45 50.16
N TRP A 4 9.72 -40.99 49.04
CA TRP A 4 10.43 -40.20 48.00
C TRP A 4 9.90 -40.44 46.57
N LEU A 5 8.64 -40.84 46.39
CA LEU A 5 8.07 -41.18 45.04
C LEU A 5 6.88 -40.32 44.59
N LEU A 6 6.63 -39.15 45.21
CA LEU A 6 5.44 -38.33 44.89
C LEU A 6 5.74 -36.94 44.35
N LEU A 7 6.97 -36.65 43.92
CA LEU A 7 7.35 -35.28 43.48
C LEU A 7 7.71 -35.13 41.99
N LEU A 8 7.40 -36.10 41.14
CA LEU A 8 7.78 -36.07 39.73
C LEU A 8 6.63 -35.93 38.73
N TRP A 9 5.42 -35.58 39.16
CA TRP A 9 4.23 -35.52 38.28
C TRP A 9 3.71 -34.11 38.00
N LEU A 10 4.44 -33.01 38.31
CA LEU A 10 3.96 -31.65 38.20
C LEU A 10 4.66 -30.79 37.12
N LEU A 11 5.47 -31.34 36.24
CA LEU A 11 6.23 -30.55 35.24
C LEU A 11 5.87 -30.83 33.77
N SER A 12 4.75 -31.47 33.47
CA SER A 12 4.21 -31.54 32.10
C SER A 12 3.06 -30.54 31.92
N ALA A 13 3.33 -29.25 32.15
CA ALA A 13 2.48 -28.22 31.60
C ALA A 13 2.61 -28.29 30.07
N PRO A 14 1.55 -28.52 29.30
CA PRO A 14 1.64 -28.38 27.84
C PRO A 14 2.12 -26.97 27.56
N ALA A 15 3.24 -26.83 26.87
CA ALA A 15 3.64 -25.57 26.29
C ALA A 15 2.50 -25.18 25.33
N VAL A 16 1.64 -24.27 25.75
CA VAL A 16 0.71 -23.59 24.85
C VAL A 16 1.60 -22.85 23.87
N GLN A 17 1.81 -23.44 22.70
CA GLN A 17 2.40 -22.74 21.58
C GLN A 17 1.44 -21.60 21.28
N ALA A 18 1.84 -20.38 21.65
CA ALA A 18 1.19 -19.19 21.15
C ALA A 18 1.31 -19.27 19.61
N GLN A 19 0.24 -19.63 18.92
CA GLN A 19 0.18 -19.51 17.47
C GLN A 19 0.44 -18.03 17.19
N ASP A 20 1.53 -17.76 16.48
CA ASP A 20 1.79 -16.39 16.02
C ASP A 20 0.56 -15.89 15.28
N ALA A 21 0.00 -14.77 15.74
CA ALA A 21 -1.19 -14.20 15.15
C ALA A 21 -0.91 -13.89 13.67
N VAL A 22 -1.78 -14.38 12.78
CA VAL A 22 -1.68 -14.15 11.33
C VAL A 22 -1.65 -12.65 11.07
N ARG A 23 -0.58 -12.19 10.43
CA ARG A 23 -0.38 -10.79 10.08
C ARG A 23 -0.88 -10.52 8.66
N LEU A 24 -1.79 -9.59 8.55
CA LEU A 24 -2.44 -9.24 7.29
C LEU A 24 -2.10 -7.81 6.89
N GLY A 25 -1.98 -7.58 5.58
CA GLY A 25 -1.85 -6.27 4.99
C GLY A 25 -3.12 -5.89 4.23
N ILE A 26 -3.50 -4.61 4.25
CA ILE A 26 -4.55 -4.05 3.40
C ILE A 26 -4.01 -2.75 2.82
N PHE A 27 -3.97 -2.65 1.49
CA PHE A 27 -3.60 -1.43 0.77
C PHE A 27 -4.72 -1.04 -0.20
N GLY A 28 -5.19 0.19 -0.08
CA GLY A 28 -6.25 0.69 -0.95
C GLY A 28 -6.79 2.05 -0.51
N THR A 29 -7.87 2.43 -1.13
CA THR A 29 -8.58 3.67 -0.89
C THR A 29 -9.62 3.49 0.22
N VAL A 30 -9.71 4.46 1.12
CA VAL A 30 -10.75 4.53 2.15
C VAL A 30 -12.10 4.79 1.51
N GLU A 31 -13.01 3.84 1.65
CA GLU A 31 -14.37 3.90 1.12
C GLU A 31 -15.35 4.45 2.15
N GLN A 32 -15.11 4.14 3.43
CA GLN A 32 -15.93 4.56 4.56
C GLN A 32 -15.07 4.71 5.81
N ILE A 33 -15.47 5.61 6.71
CA ILE A 33 -14.71 5.88 7.96
C ILE A 33 -15.30 5.13 9.16
N ASN A 34 -16.60 5.01 9.28
CA ASN A 34 -17.28 4.38 10.42
C ASN A 34 -18.32 3.36 9.92
N PRO A 35 -18.02 2.03 9.94
CA PRO A 35 -16.72 1.42 10.22
C PRO A 35 -15.67 1.80 9.16
N LEU A 36 -14.38 1.64 9.46
CA LEU A 36 -13.34 1.85 8.43
C LEU A 36 -13.43 0.74 7.39
N VAL A 37 -13.67 1.12 6.13
CA VAL A 37 -13.69 0.19 4.99
C VAL A 37 -12.62 0.62 3.98
N VAL A 38 -11.75 -0.32 3.61
CA VAL A 38 -10.66 -0.11 2.64
C VAL A 38 -10.63 -1.29 1.69
N ALA A 39 -10.72 -1.03 0.39
CA ALA A 39 -10.76 -2.08 -0.65
C ALA A 39 -11.81 -3.17 -0.31
N GLY A 40 -13.01 -2.75 0.10
CA GLY A 40 -14.11 -3.63 0.49
C GLY A 40 -13.93 -4.40 1.81
N ALA A 41 -12.77 -4.32 2.48
CA ALA A 41 -12.53 -4.94 3.77
C ALA A 41 -12.92 -3.99 4.91
N SER A 42 -13.68 -4.50 5.89
CA SER A 42 -14.05 -3.76 7.12
C SER A 42 -13.01 -4.02 8.21
N ILE A 43 -12.50 -2.95 8.83
CA ILE A 43 -11.37 -3.01 9.75
C ILE A 43 -11.75 -2.30 11.06
N ASP A 44 -11.58 -3.00 12.18
CA ASP A 44 -11.64 -2.39 13.52
C ASP A 44 -10.32 -1.65 13.80
N VAL A 45 -10.40 -0.35 14.09
CA VAL A 45 -9.23 0.49 14.40
C VAL A 45 -9.33 0.92 15.86
N PRO A 46 -8.52 0.33 16.75
CA PRO A 46 -8.46 0.76 18.13
C PRO A 46 -8.00 2.20 18.27
N ASP A 47 -8.53 2.94 19.23
CA ASP A 47 -8.14 4.35 19.54
C ASP A 47 -6.64 4.53 19.82
N THR A 48 -5.97 3.43 20.22
CA THR A 48 -4.53 3.40 20.49
C THR A 48 -3.67 3.33 19.22
N VAL A 49 -4.27 3.11 18.04
CA VAL A 49 -3.57 3.04 16.76
C VAL A 49 -3.66 4.39 16.05
N PRO A 50 -2.61 5.22 16.10
CA PRO A 50 -2.64 6.51 15.44
C PRO A 50 -2.51 6.34 13.92
N VAL A 51 -3.07 7.29 13.17
CA VAL A 51 -2.78 7.45 11.75
C VAL A 51 -1.37 8.02 11.62
N ILE A 52 -0.48 7.26 11.01
CA ILE A 52 0.87 7.72 10.64
C ILE A 52 0.78 8.32 9.25
N SER A 53 1.26 9.53 9.08
CA SER A 53 1.25 10.24 7.80
C SER A 53 2.60 10.93 7.58
N PRO A 54 3.03 11.11 6.35
CA PRO A 54 4.17 11.99 6.02
C PRO A 54 3.97 13.44 6.51
N LEU A 55 2.73 13.85 6.73
CA LEU A 55 2.38 15.17 7.27
C LEU A 55 2.32 15.22 8.80
N GLY A 56 2.61 14.11 9.48
CA GLY A 56 2.61 13.98 10.94
C GLY A 56 1.79 12.80 11.44
N VAL A 57 1.85 12.57 12.74
CA VAL A 57 1.10 11.50 13.44
C VAL A 57 -0.22 12.06 13.95
N GLY A 58 -1.27 11.20 13.98
CA GLY A 58 -2.60 11.57 14.47
C GLY A 58 -3.43 12.39 13.49
N GLN A 59 -3.13 12.29 12.19
CA GLN A 59 -3.96 12.90 11.15
C GLN A 59 -5.33 12.22 11.09
N THR A 60 -6.35 12.99 10.71
CA THR A 60 -7.70 12.44 10.47
C THR A 60 -7.76 11.84 9.08
N LEU A 61 -8.23 10.59 9.00
CA LEU A 61 -8.57 9.98 7.73
C LEU A 61 -9.88 10.53 7.18
N GLU A 62 -9.96 10.57 5.86
CA GLU A 62 -11.15 10.95 5.13
C GLU A 62 -11.40 9.94 4.00
N GLN A 63 -12.64 9.85 3.55
CA GLN A 63 -12.98 9.06 2.36
C GLN A 63 -12.13 9.53 1.17
N GLY A 64 -11.61 8.59 0.40
CA GLY A 64 -10.70 8.83 -0.71
C GLY A 64 -9.21 8.85 -0.32
N ASP A 65 -8.85 8.88 0.96
CA ASP A 65 -7.45 8.70 1.35
C ASP A 65 -6.95 7.31 0.96
N THR A 66 -5.71 7.22 0.53
CA THR A 66 -5.03 5.92 0.33
C THR A 66 -4.30 5.53 1.60
N VAL A 67 -4.46 4.29 2.01
CA VAL A 67 -3.86 3.78 3.26
C VAL A 67 -3.20 2.42 3.06
N ALA A 68 -2.23 2.14 3.92
CA ALA A 68 -1.69 0.80 4.15
C ALA A 68 -1.91 0.43 5.62
N ILE A 69 -2.60 -0.66 5.86
CA ILE A 69 -2.97 -1.13 7.19
C ILE A 69 -2.31 -2.48 7.43
N SER A 70 -1.61 -2.61 8.57
CA SER A 70 -1.25 -3.91 9.10
C SER A 70 -2.30 -4.29 10.13
N ALA A 71 -2.83 -5.50 10.01
CA ALA A 71 -3.89 -6.00 10.86
C ALA A 71 -3.61 -7.43 11.34
N THR A 72 -4.29 -7.84 12.38
CA THR A 72 -4.39 -9.24 12.83
C THR A 72 -5.82 -9.70 12.69
N LEU A 73 -6.00 -11.00 12.45
CA LEU A 73 -7.32 -11.62 12.46
C LEU A 73 -7.63 -12.11 13.87
N ASN A 74 -8.63 -11.51 14.51
CA ASN A 74 -9.09 -11.88 15.83
C ASN A 74 -10.59 -12.18 15.78
N ASP A 75 -11.00 -13.37 16.18
CA ASP A 75 -12.42 -13.80 16.25
C ASP A 75 -13.21 -13.49 14.97
N GLY A 76 -12.58 -13.66 13.80
CA GLY A 76 -13.21 -13.41 12.50
C GLY A 76 -13.27 -11.92 12.10
N ALA A 77 -12.68 -11.02 12.88
CA ALA A 77 -12.61 -9.59 12.57
C ALA A 77 -11.16 -9.13 12.33
N LEU A 78 -10.98 -8.20 11.39
CA LEU A 78 -9.70 -7.55 11.15
C LEU A 78 -9.49 -6.43 12.17
N LYS A 79 -8.42 -6.54 12.96
CA LYS A 79 -8.05 -5.52 13.93
C LYS A 79 -6.74 -4.85 13.53
N ALA A 80 -6.78 -3.54 13.29
CA ALA A 80 -5.60 -2.78 12.91
C ALA A 80 -4.56 -2.75 14.04
N VAL A 81 -3.29 -2.94 13.68
CA VAL A 81 -2.14 -2.76 14.57
C VAL A 81 -1.24 -1.60 14.11
N ARG A 82 -1.36 -1.21 12.85
CA ARG A 82 -0.67 -0.05 12.28
C ARG A 82 -1.49 0.50 11.12
N LEU A 83 -1.56 1.83 11.03
CA LEU A 83 -2.25 2.53 9.96
C LEU A 83 -1.33 3.63 9.41
N LEU A 84 -0.99 3.51 8.11
CA LEU A 84 -0.15 4.44 7.39
C LEU A 84 -0.97 5.10 6.27
N GLN A 85 -1.10 6.42 6.31
CA GLN A 85 -1.64 7.19 5.19
C GLN A 85 -0.59 7.29 4.09
N ILE A 86 -0.98 7.02 2.85
CA ILE A 86 -0.11 6.97 1.69
C ILE A 86 -0.46 8.12 0.75
N TYR A 87 0.57 8.81 0.27
CA TYR A 87 0.47 9.69 -0.88
C TYR A 87 1.25 9.07 -2.03
N ALA A 88 0.60 8.84 -3.16
CA ALA A 88 1.29 8.38 -4.37
C ALA A 88 2.35 9.40 -4.79
N VAL A 89 1.98 10.68 -4.70
CA VAL A 89 2.87 11.82 -4.95
C VAL A 89 2.55 12.93 -3.96
N ALA A 90 3.57 13.56 -3.35
CA ALA A 90 3.41 14.79 -2.59
C ALA A 90 4.54 15.76 -2.92
N GLY A 91 4.21 16.97 -3.37
CA GLY A 91 5.19 17.96 -3.78
C GLY A 91 4.60 19.14 -4.56
N PRO A 92 5.46 19.98 -5.17
CA PRO A 92 5.01 21.13 -5.94
C PRO A 92 4.45 20.70 -7.30
N VAL A 93 3.40 21.39 -7.73
CA VAL A 93 2.80 21.27 -9.06
C VAL A 93 3.68 22.00 -10.07
N SER A 94 4.18 21.29 -11.08
CA SER A 94 5.01 21.84 -12.14
C SER A 94 4.18 22.47 -13.27
N SER A 95 3.01 21.87 -13.58
CA SER A 95 2.07 22.38 -14.58
C SER A 95 0.66 21.83 -14.36
N VAL A 96 -0.33 22.51 -14.95
CA VAL A 96 -1.74 22.05 -14.97
C VAL A 96 -2.28 22.24 -16.40
N SER A 97 -2.93 21.23 -16.94
CA SER A 97 -3.56 21.27 -18.27
C SER A 97 -4.85 20.45 -18.25
N GLY A 98 -5.98 21.14 -18.31
CA GLY A 98 -7.31 20.49 -18.23
C GLY A 98 -7.51 19.76 -16.90
N ASP A 99 -7.76 18.47 -16.99
CA ASP A 99 -7.94 17.55 -15.86
C ASP A 99 -6.65 16.85 -15.41
N THR A 100 -5.50 17.31 -15.86
CA THR A 100 -4.21 16.71 -15.54
C THR A 100 -3.25 17.76 -14.96
N ALA A 101 -2.58 17.38 -13.87
CA ALA A 101 -1.45 18.13 -13.33
C ALA A 101 -0.16 17.29 -13.41
N VAL A 102 0.98 17.98 -13.47
CA VAL A 102 2.29 17.35 -13.30
C VAL A 102 2.82 17.73 -11.92
N VAL A 103 3.14 16.74 -11.10
CA VAL A 103 3.71 16.91 -9.77
C VAL A 103 5.04 16.18 -9.73
N MET A 104 6.14 16.89 -9.63
CA MET A 104 7.51 16.33 -9.64
C MET A 104 7.75 15.35 -10.80
N GLY A 105 7.23 15.66 -12.00
CA GLY A 105 7.37 14.81 -13.19
C GLY A 105 6.29 13.74 -13.37
N SER A 106 5.55 13.36 -12.35
CA SER A 106 4.45 12.41 -12.46
C SER A 106 3.16 13.08 -12.90
N ASN A 107 2.44 12.43 -13.81
CA ASN A 107 1.10 12.83 -14.21
C ASN A 107 0.10 12.49 -13.12
N VAL A 108 -0.80 13.42 -12.81
CA VAL A 108 -1.86 13.28 -11.82
C VAL A 108 -3.18 13.65 -12.49
N HIS A 109 -4.08 12.68 -12.59
CA HIS A 109 -5.44 12.93 -13.09
C HIS A 109 -6.27 13.56 -11.97
N LEU A 110 -6.75 14.78 -12.18
CA LEU A 110 -7.43 15.60 -11.18
C LEU A 110 -8.92 15.24 -11.10
N PRO A 111 -9.54 15.27 -9.92
CA PRO A 111 -10.99 15.21 -9.81
C PRO A 111 -11.65 16.39 -10.53
N PRO A 112 -12.86 16.19 -11.10
CA PRO A 112 -13.60 17.27 -11.74
C PRO A 112 -13.77 18.49 -10.82
N GLY A 113 -13.61 19.69 -11.37
CA GLY A 113 -13.78 20.94 -10.62
C GLY A 113 -12.62 21.32 -9.71
N THR A 114 -11.49 20.64 -9.79
CA THR A 114 -10.29 20.98 -9.01
C THR A 114 -9.67 22.29 -9.52
N ASP A 115 -9.67 23.36 -8.71
CA ASP A 115 -8.90 24.60 -8.97
C ASP A 115 -7.48 24.44 -8.43
N LEU A 116 -6.57 24.03 -9.30
CA LEU A 116 -5.16 23.83 -8.98
C LEU A 116 -4.29 24.72 -9.88
N ARG A 117 -3.21 25.24 -9.33
CA ARG A 117 -2.29 26.15 -10.06
C ARG A 117 -0.85 25.67 -9.89
N GLN A 118 -0.04 25.98 -10.89
CA GLN A 118 1.41 25.78 -10.84
C GLN A 118 2.02 26.42 -9.58
N GLY A 119 3.01 25.76 -9.00
CA GLY A 119 3.71 26.19 -7.79
C GLY A 119 2.99 25.83 -6.49
N ARG A 120 1.71 25.39 -6.52
CA ARG A 120 1.02 24.91 -5.31
C ARG A 120 1.59 23.57 -4.88
N TRP A 121 1.70 23.38 -3.57
CA TRP A 121 2.06 22.08 -3.00
C TRP A 121 0.82 21.24 -2.79
N VAL A 122 0.92 19.98 -3.17
CA VAL A 122 -0.17 19.01 -3.04
C VAL A 122 0.31 17.70 -2.44
N ALA A 123 -0.59 17.01 -1.72
CA ALA A 123 -0.48 15.61 -1.40
C ALA A 123 -1.63 14.86 -2.10
N VAL A 124 -1.28 13.89 -2.92
CA VAL A 124 -2.19 13.16 -3.78
C VAL A 124 -2.35 11.74 -3.25
N SER A 125 -3.49 11.45 -2.67
CA SER A 125 -3.98 10.09 -2.46
C SER A 125 -4.57 9.59 -3.77
N GLY A 126 -4.26 8.36 -4.13
CA GLY A 126 -4.71 7.75 -5.37
C GLY A 126 -3.90 6.51 -5.71
N LEU A 127 -4.24 5.89 -6.82
CA LEU A 127 -3.65 4.64 -7.28
C LEU A 127 -2.99 4.86 -8.64
N TRP A 128 -1.85 4.25 -8.84
CA TRP A 128 -1.15 4.30 -10.12
C TRP A 128 -1.93 3.56 -11.21
N SER A 129 -1.99 4.15 -12.39
CA SER A 129 -2.44 3.54 -13.65
C SER A 129 -1.37 3.85 -14.71
N GLY A 130 -0.45 2.93 -14.92
CA GLY A 130 0.78 3.21 -15.67
C GLY A 130 1.64 4.26 -14.95
N GLU A 131 2.00 5.33 -15.67
CA GLU A 131 2.78 6.45 -15.13
C GLU A 131 1.91 7.61 -14.58
N THR A 132 0.59 7.42 -14.54
CA THR A 132 -0.38 8.42 -14.07
C THR A 132 -0.98 8.00 -12.73
N VAL A 133 -1.12 8.92 -11.81
CA VAL A 133 -1.88 8.72 -10.58
C VAL A 133 -3.34 9.09 -10.82
N ILE A 134 -4.25 8.13 -10.65
CA ILE A 134 -5.70 8.39 -10.63
C ILE A 134 -6.04 8.86 -9.21
N THR A 135 -6.36 10.13 -9.09
CA THR A 135 -6.56 10.78 -7.79
C THR A 135 -7.90 10.40 -7.17
N THR A 136 -7.88 9.94 -5.94
CA THR A 136 -9.07 9.72 -5.11
C THR A 136 -9.29 10.86 -4.11
N LYS A 137 -8.18 11.47 -3.65
CA LYS A 137 -8.20 12.64 -2.76
C LYS A 137 -6.99 13.53 -3.03
N LEU A 138 -7.19 14.83 -3.05
CA LEU A 138 -6.12 15.81 -3.19
C LEU A 138 -6.19 16.80 -2.02
N ARG A 139 -5.05 16.99 -1.37
CA ARG A 139 -4.86 18.01 -0.33
C ARG A 139 -3.91 19.07 -0.82
N VAL A 140 -4.33 20.33 -0.78
CA VAL A 140 -3.44 21.48 -1.02
C VAL A 140 -2.71 21.76 0.29
N LEU A 141 -1.39 21.82 0.21
CA LEU A 141 -0.51 22.00 1.36
C LEU A 141 0.17 23.37 1.32
N LYS A 142 0.71 23.77 2.47
CA LYS A 142 1.80 24.74 2.49
C LYS A 142 3.08 24.06 1.98
N ASP A 143 4.05 24.86 1.54
CA ASP A 143 5.37 24.31 1.20
C ASP A 143 5.95 23.54 2.39
N GLN A 144 6.27 22.26 2.16
CA GLN A 144 6.80 21.35 3.17
C GLN A 144 8.33 21.25 3.11
N GLY A 145 8.97 21.85 2.11
CA GLY A 145 10.42 21.73 1.88
C GLY A 145 10.88 20.33 1.46
N PHE A 146 9.99 19.33 1.43
CA PHE A 146 10.30 17.96 1.00
C PHE A 146 9.19 17.37 0.15
N GLY A 147 9.55 16.55 -0.83
CA GLY A 147 8.62 15.79 -1.66
C GLY A 147 8.59 14.30 -1.26
N GLN A 148 7.55 13.61 -1.69
CA GLN A 148 7.40 12.16 -1.53
C GLN A 148 6.86 11.54 -2.81
N LEU A 149 7.36 10.33 -3.10
CA LEU A 149 6.84 9.41 -4.11
C LEU A 149 6.63 8.05 -3.45
N THR A 150 5.51 7.38 -3.75
CA THR A 150 5.25 6.03 -3.28
C THR A 150 4.82 5.14 -4.44
N GLY A 151 5.50 4.02 -4.64
CA GLY A 151 5.21 3.07 -5.72
C GLY A 151 6.39 2.16 -6.01
N VAL A 152 6.35 1.52 -7.17
CA VAL A 152 7.42 0.63 -7.64
C VAL A 152 8.46 1.45 -8.39
N VAL A 153 9.72 1.23 -8.05
CA VAL A 153 10.86 1.86 -8.76
C VAL A 153 11.25 0.96 -9.93
N ASP A 154 11.35 1.54 -11.12
CA ASP A 154 12.03 0.90 -12.24
C ASP A 154 13.56 1.00 -12.02
N PRO A 155 14.24 -0.13 -11.78
CA PRO A 155 15.66 -0.12 -11.45
C PRO A 155 16.55 0.22 -12.65
N LEU A 156 16.05 0.10 -13.88
CA LEU A 156 16.82 0.36 -15.09
C LEU A 156 16.84 1.86 -15.44
N SER A 157 15.68 2.50 -15.34
CA SER A 157 15.53 3.92 -15.64
C SER A 157 15.72 4.82 -14.42
N LEU A 158 15.74 4.26 -13.21
CA LEU A 158 15.72 4.97 -11.93
C LEU A 158 14.56 5.96 -11.89
N ARG A 159 13.35 5.46 -12.16
CA ARG A 159 12.11 6.24 -12.13
C ARG A 159 11.06 5.56 -11.25
N LEU A 160 10.17 6.38 -10.72
CA LEU A 160 8.91 5.94 -10.11
C LEU A 160 7.78 6.66 -10.85
N GLY A 161 6.97 5.89 -11.58
CA GLY A 161 6.08 6.46 -12.58
C GLY A 161 6.89 7.28 -13.60
N ALA A 162 6.46 8.51 -13.88
CA ALA A 162 7.19 9.42 -14.76
C ALA A 162 8.26 10.26 -14.04
N SER A 163 8.36 10.19 -12.70
CA SER A 163 9.32 10.98 -11.91
C SER A 163 10.71 10.36 -11.90
N GLY A 164 11.73 11.13 -12.27
CA GLY A 164 13.14 10.74 -12.16
C GLY A 164 13.61 10.74 -10.69
N LEU A 165 14.49 9.81 -10.33
CA LEU A 165 15.09 9.70 -9.00
C LEU A 165 16.55 10.18 -9.09
N GLY A 166 16.77 11.50 -9.09
CA GLY A 166 18.10 12.08 -9.22
C GLY A 166 19.03 11.67 -8.08
N ASP A 167 20.29 11.36 -8.41
CA ASP A 167 21.40 11.05 -7.47
C ASP A 167 21.02 10.06 -6.35
N VAL A 168 20.13 9.09 -6.64
CA VAL A 168 19.71 8.11 -5.64
C VAL A 168 20.83 7.10 -5.38
N GLN A 169 21.17 6.90 -4.11
CA GLN A 169 22.00 5.79 -3.71
C GLN A 169 21.21 4.49 -3.84
N VAL A 170 21.51 3.69 -4.88
CA VAL A 170 20.88 2.40 -5.07
C VAL A 170 21.26 1.49 -3.89
N PRO A 171 20.30 0.84 -3.20
CA PRO A 171 20.59 -0.12 -2.15
C PRO A 171 21.52 -1.24 -2.61
N ALA A 172 22.30 -1.84 -1.74
CA ALA A 172 23.26 -2.89 -2.08
C ALA A 172 22.65 -4.11 -2.81
N GLY A 173 21.33 -4.37 -2.63
CA GLY A 173 20.56 -5.38 -3.35
C GLY A 173 19.76 -4.84 -4.55
N GLY A 174 19.99 -3.59 -4.96
CA GLY A 174 19.16 -2.90 -5.96
C GLY A 174 17.82 -2.43 -5.38
N PHE A 175 17.00 -1.81 -6.23
CA PHE A 175 15.59 -1.64 -5.92
C PHE A 175 14.91 -3.01 -6.14
N GLY A 176 14.73 -3.76 -5.06
CA GLY A 176 14.02 -5.03 -5.12
C GLY A 176 12.54 -4.87 -5.51
N GLU A 177 11.88 -5.99 -5.76
CA GLU A 177 10.43 -6.02 -6.02
C GLU A 177 9.65 -5.39 -4.87
N GLY A 178 8.54 -4.72 -5.20
CA GLY A 178 7.59 -4.15 -4.25
C GLY A 178 7.59 -2.64 -4.18
N VAL A 179 6.83 -2.12 -3.23
CA VAL A 179 6.58 -0.68 -3.08
C VAL A 179 7.66 -0.01 -2.27
N TRP A 180 8.10 1.15 -2.74
CA TRP A 180 9.03 2.04 -2.06
C TRP A 180 8.34 3.34 -1.66
N ILE A 181 8.69 3.87 -0.51
CA ILE A 181 8.38 5.23 -0.08
C ILE A 181 9.69 6.01 -0.15
N LEU A 182 9.73 7.00 -1.03
CA LEU A 182 10.90 7.83 -1.29
C LEU A 182 10.60 9.26 -0.87
N THR A 183 11.47 9.85 -0.06
CA THR A 183 11.33 11.23 0.41
C THR A 183 12.61 12.00 0.09
N GLY A 184 12.49 13.26 -0.30
CA GLY A 184 13.65 14.05 -0.66
C GLY A 184 13.32 15.48 -1.08
N THR A 185 14.25 16.10 -1.78
CA THR A 185 14.09 17.46 -2.31
C THR A 185 13.39 17.40 -3.67
N PRO A 186 12.24 18.07 -3.87
CA PRO A 186 11.55 18.12 -5.14
C PRO A 186 12.44 18.74 -6.25
N ARG A 187 12.27 18.23 -7.46
CA ARG A 187 12.80 18.76 -8.71
C ARG A 187 11.67 18.87 -9.74
N ASP A 188 11.83 19.66 -10.78
CA ASP A 188 10.78 19.86 -11.80
C ASP A 188 10.32 18.53 -12.44
N ALA A 189 11.26 17.61 -12.69
CA ALA A 189 11.01 16.34 -13.34
C ALA A 189 11.17 15.13 -12.38
N GLY A 190 11.16 15.34 -11.05
CA GLY A 190 11.33 14.22 -10.14
C GLY A 190 11.67 14.59 -8.70
N LEU A 191 12.40 13.70 -8.05
CA LEU A 191 12.76 13.76 -6.64
C LEU A 191 14.27 13.49 -6.47
N GLN A 192 15.00 14.39 -5.83
CA GLN A 192 16.32 14.07 -5.31
C GLN A 192 16.16 13.33 -3.99
N VAL A 193 16.26 12.01 -4.05
CA VAL A 193 15.98 11.11 -2.91
C VAL A 193 16.98 11.34 -1.77
N ARG A 194 16.47 11.45 -0.55
CA ARG A 194 17.22 11.58 0.69
C ARG A 194 17.00 10.41 1.62
N LEU A 195 15.75 9.95 1.70
CA LEU A 195 15.34 8.82 2.52
C LEU A 195 14.52 7.87 1.68
N MET A 196 14.68 6.57 1.94
CA MET A 196 13.91 5.53 1.29
C MET A 196 13.55 4.43 2.28
N SER A 197 12.36 3.87 2.15
CA SER A 197 11.94 2.67 2.86
C SER A 197 11.20 1.73 1.92
N GLN A 198 11.44 0.44 2.07
CA GLN A 198 10.75 -0.60 1.31
C GLN A 198 9.58 -1.15 2.11
N GLY A 199 8.47 -1.40 1.43
CA GLY A 199 7.25 -1.97 2.00
C GLY A 199 6.37 -0.95 2.71
N LEU A 200 5.09 -1.29 2.82
CA LEU A 200 4.06 -0.42 3.36
C LEU A 200 3.60 -0.82 4.77
N PHE A 201 3.78 -2.08 5.14
CA PHE A 201 3.13 -2.66 6.33
C PHE A 201 4.00 -2.61 7.60
N GLY A 202 5.21 -2.04 7.53
CA GLY A 202 6.11 -1.93 8.69
C GLY A 202 6.69 -3.26 9.16
N GLY A 203 6.71 -4.26 8.27
CA GLY A 203 7.23 -5.59 8.48
C GLY A 203 6.63 -6.60 7.52
N ALA A 204 7.00 -7.87 7.67
CA ALA A 204 6.42 -8.95 6.88
C ALA A 204 4.95 -9.17 7.27
N VAL A 205 4.12 -9.45 6.25
CA VAL A 205 2.74 -9.91 6.40
C VAL A 205 2.60 -11.26 5.69
N ASP A 206 1.74 -12.11 6.23
CA ASP A 206 1.52 -13.46 5.68
C ASP A 206 0.74 -13.40 4.37
N MET A 207 -0.19 -12.46 4.29
CA MET A 207 -0.99 -12.17 3.09
C MET A 207 -1.45 -10.71 3.12
N ALA A 208 -1.61 -10.09 1.95
CA ALA A 208 -2.17 -8.74 1.86
C ALA A 208 -3.20 -8.62 0.75
N LEU A 209 -4.26 -7.83 1.03
CA LEU A 209 -5.20 -7.33 0.05
C LEU A 209 -4.61 -6.07 -0.60
N TRP A 210 -4.60 -6.04 -1.92
CA TRP A 210 -4.08 -4.94 -2.72
C TRP A 210 -5.12 -4.43 -3.70
N GLN A 211 -5.38 -3.14 -3.65
CA GLN A 211 -6.20 -2.43 -4.62
C GLN A 211 -5.31 -1.64 -5.58
N GLY A 212 -5.62 -1.67 -6.87
CA GLY A 212 -4.90 -0.90 -7.88
C GLY A 212 -5.44 -1.11 -9.27
N HIS A 213 -4.89 -0.39 -10.26
CA HIS A 213 -5.30 -0.53 -11.65
C HIS A 213 -4.50 -1.64 -12.35
N ALA A 214 -5.21 -2.49 -13.09
CA ALA A 214 -4.60 -3.57 -13.87
C ALA A 214 -3.84 -3.00 -15.08
N SER A 215 -2.67 -3.56 -15.37
CA SER A 215 -1.95 -3.28 -16.61
C SER A 215 -2.60 -3.97 -17.82
N ALA A 216 -2.18 -3.60 -19.02
CA ALA A 216 -2.28 -4.51 -20.15
C ALA A 216 -1.55 -5.83 -19.82
N PRO A 217 -1.88 -6.94 -20.49
CA PRO A 217 -1.17 -8.20 -20.31
C PRO A 217 0.34 -8.03 -20.53
N VAL A 218 1.14 -8.39 -19.52
CA VAL A 218 2.61 -8.36 -19.61
C VAL A 218 3.19 -9.67 -20.16
N ALA A 219 2.40 -10.75 -20.04
CA ALA A 219 2.64 -12.05 -20.64
C ALA A 219 1.29 -12.78 -20.80
N SER A 220 1.28 -13.95 -21.44
CA SER A 220 0.06 -14.76 -21.53
C SER A 220 -0.55 -14.97 -20.15
N GLN A 221 -1.82 -14.58 -20.01
CA GLN A 221 -2.62 -14.70 -18.78
C GLN A 221 -2.04 -14.00 -17.54
N THR A 222 -1.11 -13.04 -17.71
CA THR A 222 -0.46 -12.32 -16.62
C THR A 222 -0.63 -10.82 -16.80
N TYR A 223 -1.04 -10.13 -15.74
CA TYR A 223 -1.09 -8.68 -15.65
C TYR A 223 -0.41 -8.21 -14.36
N MET A 224 -0.07 -6.95 -14.30
CA MET A 224 0.47 -6.30 -13.12
C MET A 224 -0.58 -5.37 -12.51
N ILE A 225 -0.61 -5.26 -11.19
CA ILE A 225 -1.33 -4.19 -10.49
C ILE A 225 -0.36 -3.02 -10.35
N HIS A 226 -0.65 -1.94 -11.08
CA HIS A 226 0.25 -0.78 -11.16
C HIS A 226 0.57 -0.19 -9.79
N GLY A 227 1.82 0.22 -9.61
CA GLY A 227 2.32 0.86 -8.39
C GLY A 227 2.51 -0.06 -7.19
N THR A 228 2.18 -1.37 -7.31
CA THR A 228 2.26 -2.33 -6.19
C THR A 228 3.33 -3.40 -6.37
N GLY A 229 3.73 -3.68 -7.60
CA GLY A 229 4.62 -4.81 -7.93
C GLY A 229 3.94 -6.18 -7.85
N ILE A 230 2.62 -6.23 -7.70
CA ILE A 230 1.87 -7.49 -7.63
C ILE A 230 1.54 -7.98 -9.04
N LEU A 231 1.89 -9.25 -9.30
CA LEU A 231 1.52 -9.95 -10.52
C LEU A 231 0.26 -10.78 -10.30
N GLY A 232 -0.76 -10.52 -11.11
CA GLY A 232 -1.98 -11.30 -11.18
C GLY A 232 -1.97 -12.25 -12.37
N THR A 233 -2.68 -13.37 -12.26
CA THR A 233 -2.95 -14.29 -13.35
C THR A 233 -4.45 -14.48 -13.52
N ALA A 234 -4.92 -14.51 -14.76
CA ALA A 234 -6.32 -14.75 -15.09
C ALA A 234 -6.41 -15.57 -16.38
N ARG A 235 -7.50 -16.32 -16.56
CA ARG A 235 -7.81 -16.90 -17.88
C ARG A 235 -8.18 -15.77 -18.84
N ASP A 236 -8.02 -15.97 -20.14
CA ASP A 236 -8.25 -14.92 -21.14
C ASP A 236 -9.62 -14.25 -21.02
N ALA A 237 -10.69 -15.02 -20.75
CA ALA A 237 -12.05 -14.51 -20.54
C ALA A 237 -12.25 -13.76 -19.20
N GLU A 238 -11.34 -13.92 -18.25
CA GLU A 238 -11.37 -13.31 -16.91
C GLU A 238 -10.32 -12.20 -16.75
N MET A 239 -9.56 -11.90 -17.81
CA MET A 239 -8.52 -10.89 -17.78
C MET A 239 -9.15 -9.51 -17.53
N PRO A 240 -8.70 -8.77 -16.51
CA PRO A 240 -9.22 -7.42 -16.31
C PRO A 240 -8.84 -6.52 -17.48
N ALA A 241 -9.74 -5.62 -17.85
CA ALA A 241 -9.42 -4.62 -18.86
C ALA A 241 -8.26 -3.72 -18.35
N PRO A 242 -7.34 -3.31 -19.23
CA PRO A 242 -6.28 -2.36 -18.86
C PRO A 242 -6.87 -1.10 -18.23
N GLY A 243 -6.33 -0.68 -17.08
CA GLY A 243 -6.83 0.45 -16.30
C GLY A 243 -8.03 0.13 -15.40
N ALA A 244 -8.59 -1.08 -15.45
CA ALA A 244 -9.65 -1.48 -14.53
C ALA A 244 -9.13 -1.51 -13.08
N LEU A 245 -9.92 -1.00 -12.15
CA LEU A 245 -9.65 -1.14 -10.72
C LEU A 245 -9.87 -2.60 -10.32
N VAL A 246 -8.88 -3.19 -9.66
CA VAL A 246 -8.92 -4.57 -9.19
C VAL A 246 -8.49 -4.66 -7.73
N GLU A 247 -9.04 -5.65 -7.04
CA GLU A 247 -8.69 -6.01 -5.67
C GLU A 247 -8.22 -7.45 -5.67
N ARG A 248 -7.01 -7.68 -5.18
CA ARG A 248 -6.41 -9.03 -5.16
C ARG A 248 -5.63 -9.26 -3.88
N CYS A 249 -5.85 -10.40 -3.28
CA CYS A 249 -4.98 -10.88 -2.23
C CYS A 249 -3.70 -11.45 -2.82
N ALA A 250 -2.58 -11.15 -2.18
CA ALA A 250 -1.28 -11.58 -2.65
C ALA A 250 -0.37 -12.05 -1.52
N VAL A 251 0.50 -12.97 -1.84
CA VAL A 251 1.63 -13.43 -1.02
C VAL A 251 2.90 -13.29 -1.85
N LYS A 252 3.94 -12.67 -1.29
CA LYS A 252 5.25 -12.52 -1.93
C LYS A 252 5.18 -12.02 -3.38
N GLY A 253 4.41 -10.93 -3.62
CA GLY A 253 4.32 -10.30 -4.94
C GLY A 253 3.40 -11.00 -5.95
N ARG A 254 2.74 -12.10 -5.60
CA ARG A 254 1.86 -12.85 -6.49
C ARG A 254 0.43 -12.88 -5.99
N ALA A 255 -0.50 -12.47 -6.83
CA ALA A 255 -1.93 -12.53 -6.52
C ALA A 255 -2.40 -14.00 -6.43
N LEU A 256 -3.27 -14.24 -5.47
CA LEU A 256 -3.83 -15.56 -5.18
C LEU A 256 -5.19 -15.73 -5.85
N ARG A 257 -5.50 -16.95 -6.28
CA ARG A 257 -6.83 -17.37 -6.76
C ARG A 257 -7.56 -18.23 -5.74
N THR A 258 -6.80 -18.87 -4.87
CA THR A 258 -7.30 -19.75 -3.82
C THR A 258 -6.55 -19.46 -2.53
N PRO A 259 -7.17 -19.67 -1.37
CA PRO A 259 -6.49 -19.46 -0.10
C PRO A 259 -5.28 -20.38 0.05
N PRO A 260 -4.14 -19.87 0.58
CA PRO A 260 -3.07 -20.73 1.04
C PRO A 260 -3.51 -21.55 2.26
N GLU A 261 -2.89 -22.70 2.46
CA GLU A 261 -3.13 -23.54 3.63
C GLU A 261 -2.92 -22.76 4.93
N GLY A 262 -3.91 -22.82 5.82
CA GLY A 262 -3.90 -22.12 7.11
C GLY A 262 -4.28 -20.62 7.03
N LEU A 263 -4.56 -20.08 5.84
CA LEU A 263 -5.00 -18.68 5.65
C LEU A 263 -6.43 -18.56 5.11
N GLU A 264 -7.22 -19.64 5.14
CA GLU A 264 -8.57 -19.68 4.56
C GLU A 264 -9.50 -18.65 5.19
N ALA A 265 -9.49 -18.53 6.51
CA ALA A 265 -10.28 -17.55 7.25
C ALA A 265 -9.88 -16.12 6.91
N ALA A 266 -8.57 -15.85 6.84
CA ALA A 266 -8.02 -14.55 6.47
C ALA A 266 -8.38 -14.19 5.02
N PHE A 267 -8.27 -15.16 4.09
CA PHE A 267 -8.64 -15.00 2.69
C PHE A 267 -10.12 -14.63 2.52
N ALA A 268 -11.00 -15.28 3.30
CA ALA A 268 -12.44 -15.00 3.27
C ALA A 268 -12.76 -13.60 3.84
N VAL A 269 -12.19 -13.25 4.99
CA VAL A 269 -12.46 -11.97 5.68
C VAL A 269 -11.91 -10.77 4.88
N LEU A 270 -10.78 -10.93 4.18
CA LEU A 270 -10.26 -9.92 3.25
C LEU A 270 -11.09 -9.79 1.97
N GLY A 271 -12.06 -10.67 1.73
CA GLY A 271 -12.88 -10.65 0.51
C GLY A 271 -12.15 -11.11 -0.76
N CYS A 272 -11.09 -11.90 -0.61
CA CYS A 272 -10.22 -12.33 -1.71
C CYS A 272 -10.90 -13.28 -2.72
N ALA A 273 -12.04 -13.85 -2.39
CA ALA A 273 -12.80 -14.77 -3.23
C ALA A 273 -13.71 -14.07 -4.27
N ARG A 274 -13.64 -12.73 -4.38
CA ARG A 274 -14.45 -11.91 -5.29
C ARG A 274 -13.89 -11.79 -6.69
#